data_a57a320c8b9aafa1b82544925a777937
#
_entry.id   a57a320c8b9aafa1b82544925a777937
#
_cell.length_a   1.000
_cell.length_b   1.000
_cell.length_c   1.000
_cell.angle_alpha   90.00
_cell.angle_beta   90.00
_cell.angle_gamma   90.00
#
_symmetry.space_group_name_H-M   'P 1'
#
loop_
_entity.id
_entity.type
_entity.pdbx_description
1 polymer ?
#
loop_
_entity_poly.entity_id
_entity_poly.type
_entity_poly.pdbx_seq_one_letter_code
_entity_poly.pdbx_strand_id
1 'polypeptide(L)'
;TKVGVGPGKVCITKLKTGFGTGGWQLSALKWCARVATKPIIADGGIRDHGDIAKSVRFGASMVMIGSLFAGHEESPGKTVEVDGQLFKEYYGSASDFNKGEYKHVEGKRILEPVKGKLADTLVEMEQDVQSSISYSGGKKLMDIRKVNYVTLGGDNAGEHLLM
;
A
#
# COMPACT_ATOMS: atom_id res chain seq x y z
N THR A 1 -3.03 4.18 15.44
CA THR A 1 -3.13 2.71 15.24
C THR A 1 -2.92 2.37 13.77
N LYS A 2 -2.07 1.38 13.48
CA LYS A 2 -1.92 0.83 12.14
C LYS A 2 -2.93 -0.29 11.90
N VAL A 3 -3.56 -0.28 10.72
CA VAL A 3 -4.50 -1.30 10.28
C VAL A 3 -3.98 -1.93 8.99
N GLY A 4 -3.75 -3.22 9.01
CA GLY A 4 -3.27 -4.01 7.89
C GLY A 4 -2.40 -5.17 8.34
N VAL A 5 -2.80 -6.38 8.00
CA VAL A 5 -2.03 -7.62 8.19
C VAL A 5 -1.93 -8.29 6.82
N GLY A 6 -0.74 -8.26 6.23
CA GLY A 6 -0.47 -8.97 4.99
C GLY A 6 -0.91 -8.32 3.67
N PRO A 7 -1.35 -7.03 3.56
CA PRO A 7 -1.73 -6.46 2.27
C PRO A 7 -0.51 -6.05 1.42
N GLY A 8 0.67 -5.94 2.02
CA GLY A 8 1.89 -5.54 1.33
C GLY A 8 2.36 -6.54 0.28
N LYS A 9 2.98 -6.04 -0.80
CA LYS A 9 3.44 -6.83 -1.96
C LYS A 9 4.46 -7.92 -1.58
N VAL A 10 5.29 -7.66 -0.57
CA VAL A 10 6.30 -8.59 -0.07
C VAL A 10 5.84 -9.41 1.14
N CYS A 11 4.63 -9.17 1.63
CA CYS A 11 4.08 -9.93 2.76
C CYS A 11 3.40 -11.22 2.28
N ILE A 12 3.78 -12.34 2.90
CA ILE A 12 3.21 -13.66 2.63
C ILE A 12 2.47 -14.26 3.83
N THR A 13 2.19 -13.44 4.85
CA THR A 13 1.46 -13.87 6.06
C THR A 13 0.17 -14.59 5.71
N LYS A 14 -0.65 -14.03 4.82
CA LYS A 14 -1.91 -14.64 4.38
C LYS A 14 -1.72 -16.03 3.75
N LEU A 15 -0.62 -16.25 3.03
CA LEU A 15 -0.32 -17.54 2.40
C LEU A 15 0.19 -18.58 3.40
N LYS A 16 0.87 -18.12 4.45
CA LYS A 16 1.48 -18.98 5.47
C LYS A 16 0.54 -19.34 6.60
N THR A 17 -0.35 -18.42 6.98
CA THR A 17 -1.15 -18.53 8.19
C THR A 17 -2.66 -18.60 7.93
N GLY A 18 -3.10 -18.24 6.70
CA GLY A 18 -4.53 -18.08 6.39
C GLY A 18 -5.14 -16.78 6.95
N PHE A 19 -4.36 -15.98 7.69
CA PHE A 19 -4.82 -14.70 8.25
C PHE A 19 -4.28 -13.53 7.45
N GLY A 20 -5.05 -12.45 7.37
CA GLY A 20 -4.62 -11.21 6.74
C GLY A 20 -5.78 -10.40 6.19
N THR A 21 -5.49 -9.13 5.92
CA THR A 21 -6.43 -8.17 5.34
C THR A 21 -6.18 -7.94 3.85
N GLY A 22 -5.18 -8.61 3.28
CA GLY A 22 -4.91 -8.60 1.85
C GLY A 22 -6.08 -9.24 1.11
N GLY A 23 -6.74 -8.45 0.25
CA GLY A 23 -7.98 -8.84 -0.40
C GLY A 23 -9.21 -8.10 0.13
N TRP A 24 -9.15 -7.52 1.35
CA TRP A 24 -10.27 -6.81 1.97
C TRP A 24 -9.83 -5.67 2.91
N GLN A 25 -8.64 -5.08 2.64
CA GLN A 25 -8.06 -4.01 3.47
C GLN A 25 -9.01 -2.82 3.67
N LEU A 26 -9.78 -2.42 2.66
CA LEU A 26 -10.72 -1.32 2.78
C LEU A 26 -11.86 -1.64 3.77
N SER A 27 -12.34 -2.88 3.79
CA SER A 27 -13.32 -3.33 4.78
C SER A 27 -12.73 -3.30 6.20
N ALA A 28 -11.49 -3.75 6.37
CA ALA A 28 -10.79 -3.68 7.65
C ALA A 28 -10.65 -2.24 8.14
N LEU A 29 -10.26 -1.31 7.26
CA LEU A 29 -10.18 0.12 7.59
C LEU A 29 -11.54 0.65 8.03
N LYS A 30 -12.61 0.35 7.29
CA LYS A 30 -13.97 0.78 7.60
C LYS A 30 -14.43 0.29 8.98
N TRP A 31 -14.16 -0.98 9.30
CA TRP A 31 -14.55 -1.54 10.59
C TRP A 31 -13.75 -0.96 11.73
N CYS A 32 -12.44 -0.85 11.59
CA CYS A 32 -11.59 -0.25 12.61
C CYS A 32 -11.93 1.24 12.83
N ALA A 33 -12.23 1.99 11.75
CA ALA A 33 -12.58 3.40 11.86
C ALA A 33 -13.86 3.67 12.65
N ARG A 34 -14.79 2.70 12.72
CA ARG A 34 -16.04 2.84 13.50
C ARG A 34 -15.83 2.86 15.01
N VAL A 35 -14.75 2.25 15.49
CA VAL A 35 -14.46 2.08 16.92
C VAL A 35 -13.19 2.81 17.35
N ALA A 36 -12.37 3.27 16.41
CA ALA A 36 -11.13 3.94 16.73
C ALA A 36 -11.36 5.33 17.32
N THR A 37 -10.74 5.59 18.45
CA THR A 37 -10.72 6.92 19.12
C THR A 37 -9.49 7.75 18.72
N LYS A 38 -8.57 7.19 17.98
CA LYS A 38 -7.33 7.81 17.50
C LYS A 38 -7.18 7.61 16.00
N PRO A 39 -6.37 8.45 15.32
CA PRO A 39 -6.11 8.31 13.88
C PRO A 39 -5.66 6.91 13.49
N ILE A 40 -6.11 6.46 12.31
CA ILE A 40 -5.75 5.18 11.70
C ILE A 40 -4.75 5.43 10.58
N ILE A 41 -3.74 4.57 10.49
CA ILE A 41 -2.80 4.47 9.39
C ILE A 41 -3.15 3.21 8.60
N ALA A 42 -3.47 3.35 7.30
CA ALA A 42 -3.62 2.21 6.41
C ALA A 42 -2.24 1.64 6.08
N ASP A 43 -1.93 0.45 6.60
CA ASP A 43 -0.60 -0.15 6.48
C ASP A 43 -0.57 -1.20 5.38
N GLY A 44 0.08 -0.86 4.28
CA GLY A 44 0.34 -1.75 3.16
C GLY A 44 -0.79 -1.81 2.11
N GLY A 45 -0.47 -2.37 0.96
CA GLY A 45 -1.39 -2.53 -0.16
C GLY A 45 -1.60 -1.27 -1.02
N ILE A 46 -0.88 -0.19 -0.75
CA ILE A 46 -0.89 1.02 -1.58
C ILE A 46 0.03 0.77 -2.78
N ARG A 47 -0.54 0.69 -3.96
CA ARG A 47 0.16 0.37 -5.22
C ARG A 47 0.12 1.48 -6.23
N ASP A 48 -0.91 2.31 -6.15
CA ASP A 48 -1.08 3.53 -6.93
C ASP A 48 -1.57 4.68 -6.03
N HIS A 49 -1.57 5.90 -6.56
CA HIS A 49 -1.96 7.08 -5.79
C HIS A 49 -3.46 7.09 -5.46
N GLY A 50 -4.29 6.45 -6.30
CA GLY A 50 -5.72 6.30 -6.04
C GLY A 50 -6.04 5.49 -4.78
N ASP A 51 -5.16 4.57 -4.39
CA ASP A 51 -5.32 3.79 -3.16
C ASP A 51 -5.22 4.65 -1.90
N ILE A 52 -4.53 5.79 -1.97
CA ILE A 52 -4.48 6.78 -0.89
C ILE A 52 -5.89 7.35 -0.66
N ALA A 53 -6.53 7.83 -1.72
CA ALA A 53 -7.89 8.38 -1.66
C ALA A 53 -8.90 7.32 -1.18
N LYS A 54 -8.82 6.08 -1.69
CA LYS A 54 -9.64 4.96 -1.22
C LYS A 54 -9.43 4.71 0.28
N SER A 55 -8.18 4.67 0.74
CA SER A 55 -7.87 4.46 2.16
C SER A 55 -8.45 5.56 3.04
N VAL A 56 -8.34 6.83 2.63
CA VAL A 56 -8.94 7.98 3.33
C VAL A 56 -10.46 7.87 3.33
N ARG A 57 -11.07 7.49 2.20
CA ARG A 57 -12.52 7.26 2.13
C ARG A 57 -13.02 6.26 3.15
N PHE A 58 -12.25 5.22 3.42
CA PHE A 58 -12.58 4.14 4.35
C PHE A 58 -12.09 4.37 5.79
N GLY A 59 -11.58 5.57 6.10
CA GLY A 59 -11.35 6.02 7.46
C GLY A 59 -9.90 6.24 7.87
N ALA A 60 -8.93 5.95 7.00
CA ALA A 60 -7.53 6.25 7.29
C ALA A 60 -7.26 7.76 7.32
N SER A 61 -6.34 8.17 8.16
CA SER A 61 -5.79 9.53 8.22
C SER A 61 -4.44 9.64 7.53
N MET A 62 -3.75 8.52 7.39
CA MET A 62 -2.46 8.36 6.73
C MET A 62 -2.39 6.99 6.07
N VAL A 63 -1.44 6.82 5.17
CA VAL A 63 -1.07 5.54 4.56
C VAL A 63 0.39 5.20 4.86
N MET A 64 0.70 3.91 4.94
CA MET A 64 2.07 3.41 5.00
C MET A 64 2.38 2.68 3.70
N ILE A 65 3.42 3.13 3.03
CA ILE A 65 3.77 2.73 1.67
C ILE A 65 5.13 2.02 1.69
N GLY A 66 5.22 0.88 1.01
CA GLY A 66 6.46 0.14 0.82
C GLY A 66 6.82 0.03 -0.66
N SER A 67 6.16 -0.87 -1.40
CA SER A 67 6.55 -1.21 -2.77
C SER A 67 6.51 -0.03 -3.75
N LEU A 68 5.59 0.91 -3.59
CA LEU A 68 5.49 2.09 -4.44
C LEU A 68 6.76 2.95 -4.37
N PHE A 69 7.42 2.98 -3.20
CA PHE A 69 8.67 3.73 -2.97
C PHE A 69 9.94 2.89 -3.15
N ALA A 70 9.84 1.58 -3.21
CA ALA A 70 11.00 0.69 -3.16
C ALA A 70 11.93 0.79 -4.38
N GLY A 71 11.42 1.22 -5.53
CA GLY A 71 12.21 1.41 -6.75
C GLY A 71 12.99 2.73 -6.84
N HIS A 72 12.84 3.64 -5.89
CA HIS A 72 13.50 4.95 -5.96
C HIS A 72 14.97 4.90 -5.56
N GLU A 73 15.73 5.89 -6.03
CA GLU A 73 17.18 6.00 -5.78
C GLU A 73 17.51 6.00 -4.28
N GLU A 74 16.68 6.67 -3.48
CA GLU A 74 16.83 6.81 -2.03
C GLU A 74 16.46 5.54 -1.26
N SER A 75 15.82 4.54 -1.91
CA SER A 75 15.52 3.27 -1.27
C SER A 75 16.82 2.53 -0.87
N PRO A 76 16.90 1.95 0.33
CA PRO A 76 18.10 1.28 0.81
C PRO A 76 18.43 -0.04 0.11
N GLY A 77 17.50 -0.61 -0.68
CA GLY A 77 17.72 -1.83 -1.42
C GLY A 77 18.87 -1.70 -2.43
N LYS A 78 19.66 -2.75 -2.60
CA LYS A 78 20.73 -2.76 -3.60
C LYS A 78 20.15 -2.60 -5.01
N THR A 79 20.86 -1.85 -5.85
CA THR A 79 20.56 -1.81 -7.28
C THR A 79 21.25 -2.99 -7.95
N VAL A 80 20.49 -3.74 -8.73
CA VAL A 80 20.97 -4.90 -9.51
C VAL A 80 20.54 -4.74 -10.96
N GLU A 81 21.32 -5.25 -11.88
CA GLU A 81 21.00 -5.28 -13.30
C GLU A 81 20.54 -6.68 -13.70
N VAL A 82 19.42 -6.75 -14.41
CA VAL A 82 18.88 -7.99 -14.98
C VAL A 82 18.46 -7.69 -16.42
N ASP A 83 19.05 -8.41 -17.37
CA ASP A 83 18.76 -8.27 -18.81
C ASP A 83 18.86 -6.80 -19.32
N GLY A 84 19.83 -6.04 -18.83
CA GLY A 84 20.07 -4.64 -19.21
C GLY A 84 19.15 -3.64 -18.53
N GLN A 85 18.28 -4.07 -17.61
CA GLN A 85 17.42 -3.21 -16.82
C GLN A 85 17.88 -3.13 -15.36
N LEU A 86 17.76 -1.95 -14.77
CA LEU A 86 18.09 -1.72 -13.38
C LEU A 86 16.87 -1.92 -12.47
N PHE A 87 17.10 -2.64 -11.38
CA PHE A 87 16.11 -2.94 -10.35
C PHE A 87 16.67 -2.63 -8.97
N LYS A 88 15.77 -2.30 -8.04
CA LYS A 88 16.05 -2.26 -6.60
C LYS A 88 15.58 -3.55 -5.95
N GLU A 89 16.39 -4.09 -5.06
CA GLU A 89 15.95 -5.16 -4.16
C GLU A 89 14.96 -4.62 -3.15
N TYR A 90 13.82 -5.28 -3.02
CA TYR A 90 12.80 -4.95 -2.02
C TYR A 90 12.39 -6.20 -1.26
N TYR A 91 12.40 -6.14 0.06
CA TYR A 91 12.12 -7.28 0.91
C TYR A 91 11.33 -6.90 2.16
N GLY A 92 10.53 -7.85 2.66
CA GLY A 92 9.80 -7.68 3.91
C GLY A 92 10.72 -7.84 5.12
N SER A 93 10.43 -7.14 6.21
CA SER A 93 11.14 -7.29 7.49
C SER A 93 11.08 -8.72 8.02
N ALA A 94 10.01 -9.45 7.72
CA ALA A 94 9.82 -10.85 8.09
C ALA A 94 10.28 -11.85 7.03
N SER A 95 11.08 -11.42 6.04
CA SER A 95 11.71 -12.32 5.06
C SER A 95 12.92 -13.03 5.66
N ASP A 96 13.22 -14.21 5.16
CA ASP A 96 14.47 -14.95 5.46
C ASP A 96 15.70 -14.14 5.09
N PHE A 97 15.64 -13.42 3.98
CA PHE A 97 16.69 -12.51 3.52
C PHE A 97 17.05 -11.46 4.58
N ASN A 98 16.04 -10.83 5.21
CA ASN A 98 16.27 -9.81 6.24
C ASN A 98 16.65 -10.41 7.60
N LYS A 99 16.07 -11.58 7.95
CA LYS A 99 16.33 -12.25 9.22
C LYS A 99 17.67 -12.97 9.27
N GLY A 100 18.20 -13.36 8.12
CA GLY A 100 19.39 -14.21 8.03
C GLY A 100 19.14 -15.67 8.42
N GLU A 101 17.89 -16.05 8.67
CA GLU A 101 17.49 -17.42 9.02
C GLU A 101 16.09 -17.75 8.46
N TYR A 102 15.83 -19.03 8.22
CA TYR A 102 14.52 -19.50 7.75
C TYR A 102 13.66 -19.95 8.95
N LYS A 103 13.19 -18.97 9.74
CA LYS A 103 12.31 -19.21 10.88
C LYS A 103 11.20 -18.18 10.93
N HIS A 104 9.95 -18.64 10.99
CA HIS A 104 8.76 -17.78 10.96
C HIS A 104 8.81 -16.76 9.82
N VAL A 105 9.06 -17.24 8.59
CA VAL A 105 9.18 -16.41 7.40
C VAL A 105 7.78 -16.04 6.91
N GLU A 106 7.47 -14.74 6.95
CA GLU A 106 6.20 -14.15 6.48
C GLU A 106 6.42 -13.01 5.46
N GLY A 107 7.63 -12.88 4.94
CA GLY A 107 8.02 -11.94 3.91
C GLY A 107 8.82 -12.60 2.80
N LYS A 108 8.84 -11.96 1.64
CA LYS A 108 9.65 -12.35 0.49
C LYS A 108 10.53 -11.20 0.01
N ARG A 109 11.53 -11.52 -0.82
CA ARG A 109 12.33 -10.57 -1.58
C ARG A 109 11.87 -10.55 -3.02
N ILE A 110 11.79 -9.36 -3.60
CA ILE A 110 11.47 -9.12 -4.99
C ILE A 110 12.37 -8.05 -5.58
N LEU A 111 12.31 -7.88 -6.89
CA LEU A 111 12.95 -6.79 -7.61
C LEU A 111 11.87 -5.79 -8.04
N GLU A 112 12.12 -4.50 -7.81
CA GLU A 112 11.28 -3.39 -8.26
C GLU A 112 12.07 -2.57 -9.28
N PRO A 113 11.50 -2.23 -10.45
CA PRO A 113 12.17 -1.39 -11.42
C PRO A 113 12.63 -0.07 -10.81
N VAL A 114 13.80 0.42 -11.20
CA VAL A 114 14.29 1.74 -10.78
C VAL A 114 13.37 2.81 -11.34
N LYS A 115 12.97 3.76 -10.49
CA LYS A 115 12.00 4.83 -10.80
C LYS A 115 12.58 6.25 -10.74
N GLY A 116 13.87 6.41 -10.50
CA GLY A 116 14.49 7.72 -10.28
C GLY A 116 14.26 8.24 -8.86
N LYS A 117 14.17 9.57 -8.72
CA LYS A 117 14.10 10.24 -7.41
C LYS A 117 12.72 10.17 -6.78
N LEU A 118 12.69 9.94 -5.46
CA LEU A 118 11.45 9.93 -4.68
C LEU A 118 10.73 11.28 -4.71
N ALA A 119 11.47 12.39 -4.75
CA ALA A 119 10.91 13.74 -4.77
C ALA A 119 9.90 13.93 -5.93
N ASP A 120 10.23 13.43 -7.12
CA ASP A 120 9.36 13.57 -8.30
C ASP A 120 8.04 12.81 -8.12
N THR A 121 8.10 11.59 -7.59
CA THR A 121 6.91 10.81 -7.26
C THR A 121 6.07 11.46 -6.16
N LEU A 122 6.67 12.11 -5.17
CA LEU A 122 5.92 12.81 -4.12
C LEU A 122 5.16 14.02 -4.66
N VAL A 123 5.74 14.76 -5.62
CA VAL A 123 5.04 15.87 -6.29
C VAL A 123 3.84 15.36 -7.09
N GLU A 124 4.01 14.28 -7.87
CA GLU A 124 2.93 13.65 -8.62
C GLU A 124 1.83 13.15 -7.67
N MET A 125 2.22 12.46 -6.61
CA MET A 125 1.30 11.95 -5.60
C MET A 125 0.47 13.06 -4.93
N GLU A 126 1.10 14.19 -4.61
CA GLU A 126 0.40 15.35 -4.06
C GLU A 126 -0.66 15.88 -5.04
N GLN A 127 -0.30 16.03 -6.32
CA GLN A 127 -1.22 16.49 -7.37
C GLN A 127 -2.41 15.53 -7.54
N ASP A 128 -2.18 14.23 -7.52
CA ASP A 128 -3.22 13.22 -7.67
C ASP A 128 -4.17 13.19 -6.46
N VAL A 129 -3.63 13.38 -5.25
CA VAL A 129 -4.45 13.52 -4.03
C VAL A 129 -5.27 14.81 -4.09
N GLN A 130 -4.71 15.93 -4.56
CA GLN A 130 -5.44 17.18 -4.78
C GLN A 130 -6.57 16.99 -5.80
N SER A 131 -6.31 16.27 -6.89
CA SER A 131 -7.33 15.91 -7.88
C SER A 131 -8.44 15.07 -7.26
N SER A 132 -8.10 14.10 -6.42
CA SER A 132 -9.08 13.28 -5.69
C SER A 132 -9.96 14.12 -4.77
N ILE A 133 -9.41 15.14 -4.11
CA ILE A 133 -10.17 16.10 -3.30
C ILE A 133 -11.14 16.89 -4.19
N SER A 134 -10.68 17.36 -5.34
CA SER A 134 -11.52 18.10 -6.30
C SER A 134 -12.68 17.25 -6.82
N TYR A 135 -12.42 16.01 -7.21
CA TYR A 135 -13.46 15.06 -7.63
C TYR A 135 -14.46 14.72 -6.53
N SER A 136 -14.05 14.81 -5.26
CA SER A 136 -14.96 14.62 -4.13
C SER A 136 -15.92 15.83 -3.94
N GLY A 137 -15.77 16.90 -4.69
CA GLY A 137 -16.46 18.17 -4.47
C GLY A 137 -15.99 18.91 -3.21
N GLY A 138 -14.85 18.51 -2.66
CA GLY A 138 -14.30 19.03 -1.41
C GLY A 138 -13.18 20.03 -1.59
N LYS A 139 -12.67 20.52 -0.45
CA LYS A 139 -11.50 21.42 -0.36
C LYS A 139 -10.41 20.89 0.58
N LYS A 140 -10.69 19.81 1.28
CA LYS A 140 -9.80 19.20 2.28
C LYS A 140 -9.77 17.69 2.09
N LEU A 141 -8.66 17.07 2.46
CA LEU A 141 -8.48 15.61 2.40
C LEU A 141 -9.65 14.85 3.04
N MET A 142 -10.15 15.34 4.17
CA MET A 142 -11.26 14.69 4.89
C MET A 142 -12.61 14.75 4.18
N ASP A 143 -12.76 15.60 3.16
CA ASP A 143 -14.00 15.66 2.38
C ASP A 143 -14.19 14.39 1.53
N ILE A 144 -13.09 13.71 1.14
CA ILE A 144 -13.12 12.41 0.48
C ILE A 144 -13.95 11.39 1.28
N ARG A 145 -14.00 11.49 2.61
CA ARG A 145 -14.77 10.58 3.48
C ARG A 145 -16.29 10.64 3.25
N LYS A 146 -16.80 11.71 2.63
CA LYS A 146 -18.24 11.92 2.39
C LYS A 146 -18.71 11.35 1.06
N VAL A 147 -17.80 10.98 0.17
CA VAL A 147 -18.12 10.47 -1.17
C VAL A 147 -18.84 9.14 -1.09
N ASN A 148 -19.89 8.96 -1.88
CA ASN A 148 -20.50 7.65 -2.08
C ASN A 148 -19.56 6.73 -2.86
N TYR A 149 -19.71 5.43 -2.67
CA TYR A 149 -18.95 4.41 -3.38
C TYR A 149 -19.85 3.25 -3.75
N VAL A 150 -19.43 2.51 -4.74
CA VAL A 150 -20.03 1.22 -5.12
C VAL A 150 -19.02 0.10 -4.88
N THR A 151 -19.51 -1.08 -4.58
CA THR A 151 -18.71 -2.30 -4.58
C THR A 151 -18.98 -3.05 -5.87
N LEU A 152 -17.92 -3.44 -6.55
CA LEU A 152 -18.03 -4.31 -7.70
C LEU A 152 -17.87 -5.76 -7.22
N GLY A 153 -18.76 -6.64 -7.63
CA GLY A 153 -18.69 -8.09 -7.38
C GLY A 153 -18.37 -8.83 -8.68
N GLY A 154 -17.68 -9.95 -8.58
CA GLY A 154 -17.34 -10.80 -9.71
C GLY A 154 -15.90 -11.31 -9.62
N ASP A 155 -15.53 -12.27 -10.46
CA ASP A 155 -14.22 -12.94 -10.43
C ASP A 155 -13.04 -11.98 -10.67
N ASN A 156 -13.28 -10.86 -11.33
CA ASN A 156 -12.27 -9.82 -11.61
C ASN A 156 -12.27 -8.64 -10.61
N ALA A 157 -13.25 -8.58 -9.71
CA ALA A 157 -13.33 -7.47 -8.74
C ALA A 157 -12.21 -7.54 -7.67
N GLY A 158 -11.67 -8.72 -7.43
CA GLY A 158 -10.60 -8.94 -6.45
C GLY A 158 -9.25 -8.39 -6.88
N GLU A 159 -8.94 -8.35 -8.16
CA GLU A 159 -7.64 -7.92 -8.66
C GLU A 159 -7.54 -6.40 -8.78
N HIS A 160 -8.62 -5.70 -9.09
CA HIS A 160 -8.62 -4.25 -9.29
C HIS A 160 -9.00 -3.42 -8.07
N LEU A 161 -9.75 -3.97 -7.11
CA LEU A 161 -10.12 -3.27 -5.87
C LEU A 161 -9.06 -3.35 -4.78
N LEU A 162 -8.04 -4.17 -5.00
CA LEU A 162 -7.04 -4.53 -3.99
C LEU A 162 -5.62 -4.47 -4.52
N MET A 163 -5.48 -4.11 -5.78
CA MET A 163 -4.18 -3.83 -6.38
C MET A 163 -3.63 -2.49 -5.94
#